data_415562770ab00b69dbc02a685f55229c
#
_entry.id   415562770ab00b69dbc02a685f55229c
#
_cell.length_a   1.000
_cell.length_b   1.000
_cell.length_c   1.000
_cell.angle_alpha   90.00
_cell.angle_beta   90.00
_cell.angle_gamma   90.00
#
_symmetry.space_group_name_H-M   'P 1'
#
loop_
_entity.id
_entity.type
_entity.pdbx_description
1 polymer ?
#
loop_
_entity_poly.entity_id
_entity_poly.type
_entity_poly.pdbx_seq_one_letter_code
_entity_poly.pdbx_strand_id
1 'polypeptide(L)'
;MSYHFSKTKRFILFIIGLTVAGIGVALSTRPGLGTSPITSLPYVTTFKIPWTLGIATIVINLFFILAQFIILKRRFGWKHIAQLPTLLAFGFFIDFGMWLTKFYIPGSYFLRITEEVIGCLFLAVGIGFQLVANISLMPGDGFIRVVSEEYHIPFGTVKICFDSAIVISAIIFSLCCFHNITGVREGTVIAAFLVGYFIKLQQKTIRKVKMLLLI
;
A
#
# COMPACT_ATOMS: atom_id res chain seq x y z
N MET A 1 25.21 13.36 21.83
CA MET A 1 23.99 14.16 21.66
C MET A 1 22.92 13.20 21.15
N SER A 2 22.02 12.77 22.04
CA SER A 2 20.93 11.83 21.71
C SER A 2 19.85 12.61 20.99
N TYR A 3 19.75 12.49 19.67
CA TYR A 3 18.64 13.05 18.91
C TYR A 3 17.41 12.13 19.06
N HIS A 4 16.71 12.29 20.16
CA HIS A 4 15.39 11.71 20.32
C HIS A 4 14.42 12.47 19.41
N PHE A 5 14.01 11.85 18.29
CA PHE A 5 12.96 12.44 17.46
C PHE A 5 11.69 12.57 18.30
N SER A 6 11.26 13.80 18.53
CA SER A 6 10.02 14.10 19.24
C SER A 6 8.86 13.31 18.63
N LYS A 7 7.93 12.85 19.45
CA LYS A 7 6.68 12.17 19.00
C LYS A 7 6.00 12.95 17.87
N THR A 8 6.03 14.28 17.95
CA THR A 8 5.51 15.19 16.92
C THR A 8 6.22 15.03 15.56
N LYS A 9 7.54 14.97 15.55
CA LYS A 9 8.31 14.80 14.30
C LYS A 9 8.04 13.45 13.65
N ARG A 10 7.90 12.37 14.45
CA ARG A 10 7.51 11.04 13.97
C ARG A 10 6.12 11.06 13.36
N PHE A 11 5.18 11.73 13.99
CA PHE A 11 3.81 11.87 13.50
C PHE A 11 3.76 12.65 12.18
N ILE A 12 4.48 13.78 12.08
CA ILE A 12 4.60 14.56 10.84
C ILE A 12 5.17 13.69 9.72
N LEU A 13 6.27 12.97 9.99
CA LEU A 13 6.90 12.08 9.01
C LEU A 13 5.94 10.97 8.55
N PHE A 14 5.12 10.45 9.46
CA PHE A 14 4.11 9.44 9.16
C PHE A 14 3.04 9.98 8.22
N ILE A 15 2.50 11.17 8.49
CA ILE A 15 1.50 11.82 7.62
C ILE A 15 2.07 12.13 6.24
N ILE A 16 3.30 12.68 6.17
CA ILE A 16 4.00 12.88 4.89
C ILE A 16 4.13 11.55 4.15
N GLY A 17 4.51 10.48 4.85
CA GLY A 17 4.62 9.14 4.28
C GLY A 17 3.31 8.62 3.71
N LEU A 18 2.18 8.81 4.41
CA LEU A 18 0.85 8.45 3.93
C LEU A 18 0.45 9.25 2.70
N THR A 19 0.71 10.57 2.72
CA THR A 19 0.40 11.46 1.59
C THR A 19 1.19 11.07 0.33
N VAL A 20 2.50 10.89 0.47
CA VAL A 20 3.38 10.50 -0.65
C VAL A 20 3.00 9.12 -1.19
N ALA A 21 2.68 8.16 -0.31
CA ALA A 21 2.23 6.84 -0.73
C ALA A 21 0.87 6.90 -1.44
N GLY A 22 -0.09 7.68 -0.95
CA GLY A 22 -1.40 7.86 -1.58
C GLY A 22 -1.29 8.47 -2.99
N ILE A 23 -0.46 9.50 -3.16
CA ILE A 23 -0.14 10.08 -4.48
C ILE A 23 0.55 9.02 -5.37
N GLY A 24 1.46 8.22 -4.81
CA GLY A 24 2.12 7.13 -5.52
C GLY A 24 1.13 6.10 -6.07
N VAL A 25 0.12 5.70 -5.27
CA VAL A 25 -0.97 4.83 -5.73
C VAL A 25 -1.75 5.49 -6.88
N ALA A 26 -2.07 6.77 -6.76
CA ALA A 26 -2.80 7.48 -7.82
C ALA A 26 -2.00 7.52 -9.13
N LEU A 27 -0.70 7.86 -9.06
CA LEU A 27 0.20 7.91 -10.23
C LEU A 27 0.38 6.53 -10.87
N SER A 28 0.46 5.45 -10.09
CA SER A 28 0.58 4.10 -10.65
C SER A 28 -0.74 3.57 -11.22
N THR A 29 -1.89 4.11 -10.79
CA THR A 29 -3.21 3.67 -11.28
C THR A 29 -3.65 4.43 -12.53
N ARG A 30 -3.31 5.72 -12.65
CA ARG A 30 -3.73 6.62 -13.75
C ARG A 30 -3.35 6.14 -15.14
N PRO A 31 -2.15 5.60 -15.38
CA PRO A 31 -1.77 5.14 -16.72
C PRO A 31 -2.70 4.08 -17.31
N GLY A 32 -3.50 3.41 -16.48
CA GLY A 32 -4.38 2.33 -16.91
C GLY A 32 -3.62 1.04 -17.28
N LEU A 33 -2.38 0.91 -16.81
CA LEU A 33 -1.55 -0.29 -16.99
C LEU A 33 -1.73 -1.30 -15.85
N GLY A 34 -2.57 -0.98 -14.88
CA GLY A 34 -2.78 -1.74 -13.66
C GLY A 34 -2.55 -0.88 -12.42
N THR A 35 -2.08 -1.47 -11.34
CA THR A 35 -1.74 -0.78 -10.09
C THR A 35 -0.90 -1.71 -9.22
N SER A 36 -0.47 -1.28 -8.03
CA SER A 36 0.28 -2.17 -7.12
C SER A 36 -0.55 -3.41 -6.72
N PRO A 37 0.08 -4.57 -6.43
CA PRO A 37 -0.64 -5.81 -6.11
C PRO A 37 -1.70 -5.62 -5.03
N ILE A 38 -1.37 -4.96 -3.92
CA ILE A 38 -2.27 -4.78 -2.77
C ILE A 38 -3.49 -3.88 -3.11
N THR A 39 -3.35 -2.99 -4.09
CA THR A 39 -4.43 -2.11 -4.55
C THR A 39 -5.17 -2.65 -5.77
N SER A 40 -4.74 -3.79 -6.34
CA SER A 40 -5.33 -4.35 -7.55
C SER A 40 -6.80 -4.76 -7.35
N LEU A 41 -7.13 -5.45 -6.25
CA LEU A 41 -8.51 -5.81 -5.94
C LEU A 41 -9.38 -4.58 -5.65
N PRO A 42 -9.01 -3.61 -4.79
CA PRO A 42 -9.69 -2.33 -4.68
C PRO A 42 -9.93 -1.65 -6.03
N TYR A 43 -8.92 -1.59 -6.89
CA TYR A 43 -9.03 -0.92 -8.18
C TYR A 43 -10.05 -1.59 -9.10
N VAL A 44 -10.01 -2.91 -9.21
CA VAL A 44 -10.97 -3.64 -10.05
C VAL A 44 -12.40 -3.47 -9.55
N THR A 45 -12.63 -3.38 -8.24
CA THR A 45 -13.98 -3.16 -7.69
C THR A 45 -14.56 -1.80 -8.07
N THR A 46 -13.73 -0.77 -8.29
CA THR A 46 -14.22 0.57 -8.70
C THR A 46 -14.85 0.59 -10.09
N PHE A 47 -14.57 -0.38 -10.95
CA PHE A 47 -15.23 -0.48 -12.27
C PHE A 47 -16.66 -1.02 -12.19
N LYS A 48 -17.03 -1.71 -11.10
CA LYS A 48 -18.37 -2.28 -10.91
C LYS A 48 -19.21 -1.49 -9.92
N ILE A 49 -18.58 -1.00 -8.87
CA ILE A 49 -19.24 -0.33 -7.76
C ILE A 49 -18.81 1.15 -7.82
N PRO A 50 -19.72 2.13 -7.65
CA PRO A 50 -19.40 3.56 -7.76
C PRO A 50 -18.65 4.06 -6.52
N TRP A 51 -17.58 3.38 -6.17
CA TRP A 51 -16.66 3.76 -5.09
C TRP A 51 -15.44 4.50 -5.64
N THR A 52 -14.91 5.41 -4.84
CA THR A 52 -13.58 5.94 -5.13
C THR A 52 -12.52 4.86 -4.83
N LEU A 53 -11.32 5.01 -5.38
CA LEU A 53 -10.23 4.07 -5.11
C LEU A 53 -9.86 4.06 -3.62
N GLY A 54 -9.91 5.22 -2.96
CA GLY A 54 -9.69 5.33 -1.52
C GLY A 54 -10.74 4.57 -0.71
N ILE A 55 -12.03 4.73 -1.02
CA ILE A 55 -13.12 4.00 -0.36
C ILE A 55 -12.97 2.49 -0.57
N ALA A 56 -12.73 2.05 -1.81
CA ALA A 56 -12.52 0.63 -2.11
C ALA A 56 -11.32 0.05 -1.32
N THR A 57 -10.22 0.84 -1.22
CA THR A 57 -9.05 0.47 -0.43
C THR A 57 -9.39 0.36 1.05
N ILE A 58 -10.17 1.29 1.62
CA ILE A 58 -10.62 1.22 3.01
C ILE A 58 -11.43 -0.05 3.26
N VAL A 59 -12.44 -0.31 2.44
CA VAL A 59 -13.32 -1.46 2.62
C VAL A 59 -12.54 -2.77 2.56
N ILE A 60 -11.69 -2.97 1.57
CA ILE A 60 -10.92 -4.21 1.42
C ILE A 60 -9.91 -4.38 2.57
N ASN A 61 -9.27 -3.30 3.00
CA ASN A 61 -8.32 -3.38 4.11
C ASN A 61 -9.00 -3.59 5.48
N LEU A 62 -10.27 -3.23 5.64
CA LEU A 62 -11.04 -3.59 6.83
C LEU A 62 -11.16 -5.12 6.99
N PHE A 63 -11.30 -5.88 5.90
CA PHE A 63 -11.28 -7.34 5.94
C PHE A 63 -9.94 -7.87 6.47
N PHE A 64 -8.81 -7.21 6.18
CA PHE A 64 -7.52 -7.64 6.74
C PHE A 64 -7.39 -7.34 8.22
N ILE A 65 -7.98 -6.24 8.72
CA ILE A 65 -8.04 -5.96 10.17
C ILE A 65 -8.94 -7.01 10.86
N LEU A 66 -10.07 -7.34 10.25
CA LEU A 66 -10.96 -8.39 10.76
C LEU A 66 -10.26 -9.75 10.78
N ALA A 67 -9.54 -10.11 9.73
CA ALA A 67 -8.75 -11.34 9.69
C ALA A 67 -7.67 -11.38 10.78
N GLN A 68 -6.97 -10.24 11.03
CA GLN A 68 -6.05 -10.13 12.16
C GLN A 68 -6.75 -10.36 13.50
N PHE A 69 -7.95 -9.82 13.68
CA PHE A 69 -8.75 -10.04 14.89
C PHE A 69 -9.09 -11.52 15.09
N ILE A 70 -9.51 -12.21 14.02
CA ILE A 70 -9.88 -13.64 14.07
C ILE A 70 -8.65 -14.49 14.44
N ILE A 71 -7.46 -14.19 13.88
CA ILE A 71 -6.22 -14.93 14.15
C ILE A 71 -5.74 -14.67 15.59
N LEU A 72 -5.66 -13.41 15.99
CA LEU A 72 -5.07 -13.00 17.27
C LEU A 72 -6.01 -13.17 18.47
N LYS A 73 -7.32 -13.15 18.23
CA LYS A 73 -8.36 -13.27 19.28
C LYS A 73 -8.06 -12.32 20.47
N ARG A 74 -7.72 -12.88 21.65
CA ARG A 74 -7.42 -12.12 22.86
C ARG A 74 -6.11 -11.32 22.79
N ARG A 75 -5.20 -11.63 21.81
CA ARG A 75 -3.94 -10.90 21.60
C ARG A 75 -4.11 -9.69 20.67
N PHE A 76 -5.32 -9.49 20.11
CA PHE A 76 -5.64 -8.31 19.32
C PHE A 76 -5.65 -7.08 20.24
N GLY A 77 -4.67 -6.21 20.09
CA GLY A 77 -4.45 -5.07 20.98
C GLY A 77 -4.51 -3.74 20.26
N TRP A 78 -4.24 -2.68 21.01
CA TRP A 78 -4.31 -1.29 20.57
C TRP A 78 -3.51 -0.99 19.28
N LYS A 79 -2.39 -1.68 19.05
CA LYS A 79 -1.58 -1.54 17.83
C LYS A 79 -2.34 -1.89 16.55
N HIS A 80 -3.28 -2.82 16.62
CA HIS A 80 -4.11 -3.24 15.50
C HIS A 80 -5.26 -2.25 15.29
N ILE A 81 -5.84 -1.72 16.39
CA ILE A 81 -6.88 -0.68 16.33
C ILE A 81 -6.31 0.62 15.73
N ALA A 82 -5.06 0.96 16.03
CA ALA A 82 -4.36 2.12 15.46
C ALA A 82 -4.19 2.05 13.93
N GLN A 83 -4.43 0.88 13.31
CA GLN A 83 -4.47 0.75 11.85
C GLN A 83 -5.72 1.41 11.25
N LEU A 84 -6.83 1.53 12.00
CA LEU A 84 -8.07 2.15 11.49
C LEU A 84 -7.88 3.62 11.09
N PRO A 85 -7.42 4.52 11.97
CA PRO A 85 -7.18 5.90 11.55
C PRO A 85 -6.12 6.02 10.46
N THR A 86 -5.11 5.14 10.45
CA THR A 86 -4.10 5.07 9.37
C THR A 86 -4.75 4.74 8.04
N LEU A 87 -5.65 3.77 8.01
CA LEU A 87 -6.36 3.33 6.84
C LEU A 87 -7.28 4.42 6.27
N LEU A 88 -8.03 5.09 7.14
CA LEU A 88 -8.91 6.21 6.75
C LEU A 88 -8.11 7.36 6.14
N ALA A 89 -7.01 7.74 6.78
CA ALA A 89 -6.11 8.77 6.26
C ALA A 89 -5.49 8.37 4.93
N PHE A 90 -5.07 7.11 4.78
CA PHE A 90 -4.49 6.61 3.53
C PHE A 90 -5.50 6.61 2.38
N GLY A 91 -6.73 6.14 2.62
CA GLY A 91 -7.81 6.19 1.62
C GLY A 91 -8.11 7.63 1.18
N PHE A 92 -8.16 8.58 2.13
CA PHE A 92 -8.28 9.99 1.81
C PHE A 92 -7.14 10.50 0.92
N PHE A 93 -5.88 10.15 1.24
CA PHE A 93 -4.73 10.58 0.43
C PHE A 93 -4.67 9.91 -0.95
N ILE A 94 -5.19 8.68 -1.10
CA ILE A 94 -5.38 8.06 -2.42
C ILE A 94 -6.37 8.88 -3.25
N ASP A 95 -7.53 9.21 -2.70
CA ASP A 95 -8.55 9.99 -3.42
C ASP A 95 -8.07 11.41 -3.72
N PHE A 96 -7.33 12.04 -2.79
CA PHE A 96 -6.66 13.30 -3.02
C PHE A 96 -5.65 13.21 -4.18
N GLY A 97 -4.83 12.17 -4.22
CA GLY A 97 -3.90 11.90 -5.32
C GLY A 97 -4.62 11.69 -6.65
N MET A 98 -5.71 10.93 -6.66
CA MET A 98 -6.56 10.72 -7.84
C MET A 98 -7.21 12.02 -8.32
N TRP A 99 -7.62 12.90 -7.42
CA TRP A 99 -8.15 14.23 -7.74
C TRP A 99 -7.03 15.14 -8.30
N LEU A 100 -5.85 15.15 -7.69
CA LEU A 100 -4.72 15.96 -8.12
C LEU A 100 -4.25 15.61 -9.54
N THR A 101 -4.26 14.32 -9.87
CA THR A 101 -3.79 13.79 -11.15
C THR A 101 -4.87 13.70 -12.24
N LYS A 102 -6.12 14.11 -11.94
CA LYS A 102 -7.27 13.92 -12.85
C LYS A 102 -7.15 14.57 -14.23
N PHE A 103 -6.40 15.67 -14.31
CA PHE A 103 -6.23 16.45 -15.55
C PHE A 103 -5.11 15.90 -16.45
N TYR A 104 -4.27 15.00 -15.94
CA TYR A 104 -3.18 14.43 -16.69
C TYR A 104 -3.53 13.02 -17.16
N ILE A 105 -3.51 12.83 -18.47
CA ILE A 105 -3.69 11.52 -19.11
C ILE A 105 -2.52 11.32 -20.05
N PRO A 106 -1.63 10.36 -19.79
CA PRO A 106 -0.46 10.13 -20.63
C PRO A 106 -0.86 9.68 -22.04
N GLY A 107 -0.44 10.44 -23.05
CA GLY A 107 -0.84 10.23 -24.45
C GLY A 107 -0.15 9.06 -25.13
N SER A 108 1.07 8.67 -24.69
CA SER A 108 1.82 7.57 -25.29
C SER A 108 2.07 6.43 -24.28
N TYR A 109 2.26 5.22 -24.80
CA TYR A 109 2.58 4.04 -23.98
C TYR A 109 3.86 4.24 -23.16
N PHE A 110 4.87 4.87 -23.73
CA PHE A 110 6.11 5.19 -23.03
C PHE A 110 5.86 6.12 -21.82
N LEU A 111 5.05 7.16 -21.99
CA LEU A 111 4.67 8.06 -20.88
C LEU A 111 3.88 7.33 -19.79
N ARG A 112 3.01 6.37 -20.17
CA ARG A 112 2.27 5.54 -19.21
C ARG A 112 3.19 4.70 -18.35
N ILE A 113 4.19 4.02 -18.95
CA ILE A 113 5.19 3.25 -18.20
C ILE A 113 6.02 4.17 -17.30
N THR A 114 6.43 5.32 -17.80
CA THR A 114 7.21 6.29 -17.01
C THR A 114 6.43 6.76 -15.77
N GLU A 115 5.14 7.07 -15.93
CA GLU A 115 4.27 7.47 -14.84
C GLU A 115 4.07 6.33 -13.82
N GLU A 116 3.88 5.10 -14.30
CA GLU A 116 3.82 3.90 -13.45
C GLU A 116 5.08 3.75 -12.59
N VAL A 117 6.26 3.89 -13.19
CA VAL A 117 7.56 3.79 -12.48
C VAL A 117 7.70 4.90 -11.44
N ILE A 118 7.31 6.13 -11.79
CA ILE A 118 7.30 7.28 -10.86
C ILE A 118 6.31 7.01 -9.70
N GLY A 119 5.11 6.50 -10.01
CA GLY A 119 4.12 6.12 -9.01
C GLY A 119 4.67 5.06 -8.03
N CYS A 120 5.33 4.03 -8.55
CA CYS A 120 5.99 3.00 -7.74
C CYS A 120 7.09 3.57 -6.84
N LEU A 121 7.87 4.55 -7.34
CA LEU A 121 8.90 5.23 -6.56
C LEU A 121 8.29 6.04 -5.42
N PHE A 122 7.25 6.84 -5.69
CA PHE A 122 6.52 7.61 -4.68
C PHE A 122 5.91 6.69 -3.63
N LEU A 123 5.27 5.61 -4.03
CA LEU A 123 4.72 4.61 -3.12
C LEU A 123 5.80 4.02 -2.21
N ALA A 124 6.94 3.62 -2.77
CA ALA A 124 8.06 3.07 -2.00
C ALA A 124 8.68 4.08 -1.02
N VAL A 125 8.83 5.35 -1.43
CA VAL A 125 9.33 6.44 -0.57
C VAL A 125 8.35 6.69 0.57
N GLY A 126 7.05 6.76 0.28
CA GLY A 126 6.01 6.93 1.30
C GLY A 126 5.99 5.79 2.32
N ILE A 127 6.11 4.55 1.86
CA ILE A 127 6.25 3.37 2.75
C ILE A 127 7.53 3.49 3.59
N GLY A 128 8.64 3.94 2.99
CA GLY A 128 9.90 4.18 3.70
C GLY A 128 9.74 5.15 4.86
N PHE A 129 9.04 6.28 4.66
CA PHE A 129 8.75 7.25 5.72
C PHE A 129 7.87 6.67 6.83
N GLN A 130 6.84 5.88 6.48
CA GLN A 130 6.01 5.18 7.47
C GLN A 130 6.82 4.19 8.31
N LEU A 131 7.72 3.43 7.67
CA LEU A 131 8.62 2.50 8.36
C LEU A 131 9.59 3.22 9.31
N VAL A 132 10.11 4.39 8.92
CA VAL A 132 10.96 5.22 9.78
C VAL A 132 10.16 5.77 10.96
N ALA A 133 8.97 6.32 10.71
CA ALA A 133 8.09 6.88 11.72
C ALA A 133 7.68 5.84 12.78
N ASN A 134 7.52 4.57 12.37
CA ASN A 134 7.21 3.44 13.26
C ASN A 134 6.01 3.70 14.19
N ILE A 135 4.92 4.23 13.63
CA ILE A 135 3.68 4.54 14.37
C ILE A 135 2.66 3.43 14.18
N SER A 136 2.32 3.13 12.92
CA SER A 136 1.36 2.09 12.55
C SER A 136 1.79 1.44 11.22
N LEU A 137 1.34 0.23 10.99
CA LEU A 137 1.46 -0.47 9.71
C LEU A 137 0.15 -0.33 8.94
N MET A 138 0.23 -0.38 7.62
CA MET A 138 -0.95 -0.58 6.78
C MET A 138 -1.59 -1.94 7.10
N PRO A 139 -2.93 -2.05 7.06
CA PRO A 139 -3.62 -3.30 7.44
C PRO A 139 -3.15 -4.53 6.67
N GLY A 140 -2.87 -4.41 5.37
CA GLY A 140 -2.32 -5.51 4.57
C GLY A 140 -0.96 -5.98 5.08
N ASP A 141 -0.03 -5.06 5.33
CA ASP A 141 1.30 -5.40 5.88
C ASP A 141 1.19 -5.89 7.33
N GLY A 142 0.23 -5.34 8.10
CA GLY A 142 -0.10 -5.81 9.44
C GLY A 142 -0.59 -7.27 9.44
N PHE A 143 -1.46 -7.62 8.49
CA PHE A 143 -1.95 -8.99 8.31
C PHE A 143 -0.80 -9.95 7.95
N ILE A 144 0.05 -9.58 6.99
CA ILE A 144 1.23 -10.37 6.60
C ILE A 144 2.13 -10.61 7.81
N ARG A 145 2.34 -9.57 8.62
CA ARG A 145 3.16 -9.67 9.84
C ARG A 145 2.53 -10.62 10.86
N VAL A 146 1.23 -10.51 11.11
CA VAL A 146 0.50 -11.40 12.04
C VAL A 146 0.62 -12.85 11.59
N VAL A 147 0.38 -13.14 10.32
CA VAL A 147 0.51 -14.50 9.77
C VAL A 147 1.96 -15.01 9.89
N SER A 148 2.95 -14.16 9.57
CA SER A 148 4.36 -14.49 9.68
C SER A 148 4.77 -14.84 11.13
N GLU A 149 4.35 -14.04 12.10
CA GLU A 149 4.67 -14.23 13.51
C GLU A 149 3.92 -15.44 14.12
N GLU A 150 2.65 -15.64 13.77
CA GLU A 150 1.81 -16.70 14.35
C GLU A 150 2.19 -18.09 13.83
N TYR A 151 2.48 -18.21 12.54
CA TYR A 151 2.78 -19.48 11.89
C TYR A 151 4.28 -19.70 11.68
N HIS A 152 5.14 -18.82 12.19
CA HIS A 152 6.61 -18.89 12.06
C HIS A 152 7.10 -19.01 10.61
N ILE A 153 6.39 -18.38 9.66
CA ILE A 153 6.75 -18.35 8.23
C ILE A 153 7.52 -17.06 7.94
N PRO A 154 8.60 -17.10 7.15
CA PRO A 154 9.33 -15.89 6.79
C PRO A 154 8.41 -14.82 6.16
N PHE A 155 8.50 -13.57 6.64
CA PHE A 155 7.67 -12.46 6.18
C PHE A 155 7.63 -12.31 4.64
N GLY A 156 8.78 -12.47 3.98
CA GLY A 156 8.87 -12.37 2.52
C GLY A 156 8.05 -13.45 1.79
N THR A 157 8.00 -14.67 2.33
CA THR A 157 7.18 -15.75 1.76
C THR A 157 5.69 -15.44 1.91
N VAL A 158 5.27 -15.02 3.12
CA VAL A 158 3.87 -14.61 3.36
C VAL A 158 3.49 -13.43 2.45
N LYS A 159 4.38 -12.46 2.26
CA LYS A 159 4.17 -11.30 1.39
C LYS A 159 3.92 -11.73 -0.07
N ILE A 160 4.76 -12.60 -0.61
CA ILE A 160 4.60 -13.10 -1.98
C ILE A 160 3.27 -13.84 -2.14
N CYS A 161 2.94 -14.74 -1.22
CA CYS A 161 1.67 -15.48 -1.24
C CYS A 161 0.47 -14.53 -1.14
N PHE A 162 0.53 -13.55 -0.24
CA PHE A 162 -0.53 -12.57 -0.04
C PHE A 162 -0.73 -11.70 -1.28
N ASP A 163 0.32 -11.09 -1.81
CA ASP A 163 0.24 -10.25 -3.00
C ASP A 163 -0.27 -11.05 -4.21
N SER A 164 0.19 -12.29 -4.39
CA SER A 164 -0.33 -13.19 -5.42
C SER A 164 -1.81 -13.50 -5.23
N ALA A 165 -2.25 -13.79 -4.00
CA ALA A 165 -3.65 -14.06 -3.69
C ALA A 165 -4.55 -12.86 -3.98
N ILE A 166 -4.10 -11.62 -3.68
CA ILE A 166 -4.85 -10.40 -3.99
C ILE A 166 -4.98 -10.20 -5.50
N VAL A 167 -3.89 -10.38 -6.26
CA VAL A 167 -3.93 -10.25 -7.73
C VAL A 167 -4.83 -11.32 -8.35
N ILE A 168 -4.75 -12.57 -7.89
CA ILE A 168 -5.63 -13.66 -8.35
C ILE A 168 -7.10 -13.32 -8.03
N SER A 169 -7.38 -12.83 -6.82
CA SER A 169 -8.73 -12.40 -6.42
C SER A 169 -9.24 -11.27 -7.30
N ALA A 170 -8.39 -10.31 -7.67
CA ALA A 170 -8.73 -9.22 -8.59
C ALA A 170 -9.06 -9.76 -10.00
N ILE A 171 -8.30 -10.72 -10.50
CA ILE A 171 -8.54 -11.37 -11.80
C ILE A 171 -9.86 -12.14 -11.76
N ILE A 172 -10.10 -12.95 -10.72
CA ILE A 172 -11.36 -13.72 -10.57
C ILE A 172 -12.55 -12.76 -10.51
N PHE A 173 -12.47 -11.69 -9.70
CA PHE A 173 -13.54 -10.69 -9.62
C PHE A 173 -13.78 -10.03 -10.97
N SER A 174 -12.71 -9.69 -11.70
CA SER A 174 -12.80 -9.09 -13.04
C SER A 174 -13.49 -10.04 -14.03
N LEU A 175 -13.10 -11.30 -14.07
CA LEU A 175 -13.71 -12.31 -14.96
C LEU A 175 -15.18 -12.55 -14.62
N CYS A 176 -15.53 -12.65 -13.34
CA CYS A 176 -16.92 -12.84 -12.90
C CYS A 176 -17.83 -11.65 -13.22
N CYS A 177 -17.30 -10.41 -13.12
CA CYS A 177 -18.11 -9.20 -13.31
C CYS A 177 -18.12 -8.66 -14.73
N PHE A 178 -17.02 -8.82 -15.47
CA PHE A 178 -16.82 -8.18 -16.78
C PHE A 178 -16.58 -9.18 -17.91
N HIS A 179 -16.45 -10.47 -17.60
CA HIS A 179 -16.08 -11.52 -18.57
C HIS A 179 -14.76 -11.25 -19.29
N ASN A 180 -13.94 -10.34 -18.75
CA ASN A 180 -12.64 -9.95 -19.30
C ASN A 180 -11.72 -9.52 -18.15
N ILE A 181 -10.39 -9.53 -18.37
CA ILE A 181 -9.43 -9.03 -17.38
C ILE A 181 -9.35 -7.52 -17.50
N THR A 182 -9.95 -6.82 -16.52
CA THR A 182 -9.96 -5.36 -16.43
C THR A 182 -9.24 -4.91 -15.17
N GLY A 183 -8.39 -3.89 -15.26
CA GLY A 183 -7.72 -3.27 -14.11
C GLY A 183 -6.45 -4.01 -13.61
N VAL A 184 -6.21 -5.24 -14.04
CA VAL A 184 -4.95 -5.98 -13.80
C VAL A 184 -4.23 -6.15 -15.13
N ARG A 185 -3.05 -5.56 -15.26
CA ARG A 185 -2.28 -5.56 -16.51
C ARG A 185 -0.78 -5.64 -16.20
N GLU A 186 0.04 -5.42 -17.24
CA GLU A 186 1.49 -5.41 -17.16
C GLU A 186 2.05 -4.48 -16.07
N GLY A 187 1.44 -3.33 -15.81
CA GLY A 187 1.81 -2.42 -14.74
C GLY A 187 1.71 -3.04 -13.34
N THR A 188 0.73 -3.92 -13.11
CA THR A 188 0.63 -4.64 -11.82
C THR A 188 1.85 -5.54 -11.59
N VAL A 189 2.35 -6.18 -12.65
CA VAL A 189 3.56 -7.00 -12.55
C VAL A 189 4.80 -6.11 -12.34
N ILE A 190 4.91 -5.02 -13.09
CA ILE A 190 5.97 -4.03 -12.95
C ILE A 190 5.99 -3.48 -11.52
N ALA A 191 4.84 -3.06 -10.99
CA ALA A 191 4.72 -2.52 -9.63
C ALA A 191 5.12 -3.54 -8.55
N ALA A 192 4.75 -4.82 -8.72
CA ALA A 192 5.12 -5.88 -7.77
C ALA A 192 6.63 -5.99 -7.58
N PHE A 193 7.40 -5.86 -8.66
CA PHE A 193 8.86 -5.91 -8.61
C PHE A 193 9.47 -4.56 -8.18
N LEU A 194 9.02 -3.46 -8.78
CA LEU A 194 9.64 -2.14 -8.58
C LEU A 194 9.43 -1.60 -7.17
N VAL A 195 8.23 -1.71 -6.60
CA VAL A 195 7.96 -1.22 -5.24
C VAL A 195 8.85 -1.97 -4.24
N GLY A 196 8.91 -3.31 -4.36
CA GLY A 196 9.80 -4.13 -3.52
C GLY A 196 11.27 -3.77 -3.68
N TYR A 197 11.72 -3.57 -4.91
CA TYR A 197 13.09 -3.18 -5.22
C TYR A 197 13.45 -1.80 -4.65
N PHE A 198 12.59 -0.80 -4.82
CA PHE A 198 12.81 0.54 -4.27
C PHE A 198 12.80 0.55 -2.73
N ILE A 199 11.93 -0.23 -2.09
CA ILE A 199 11.95 -0.39 -0.63
C ILE A 199 13.28 -1.02 -0.19
N LYS A 200 13.77 -2.05 -0.91
CA LYS A 200 15.04 -2.70 -0.59
C LYS A 200 16.23 -1.73 -0.72
N LEU A 201 16.25 -0.89 -1.75
CA LEU A 201 17.28 0.15 -1.91
C LEU A 201 17.29 1.13 -0.72
N GLN A 202 16.14 1.46 -0.19
CA GLN A 202 16.00 2.39 0.94
C GLN A 202 16.30 1.74 2.31
N GLN A 203 16.34 0.41 2.41
CA GLN A 203 16.51 -0.30 3.70
C GLN A 203 17.75 0.15 4.49
N LYS A 204 18.89 0.38 3.81
CA LYS A 204 20.10 0.86 4.48
C LYS A 204 19.89 2.24 5.11
N THR A 205 19.25 3.15 4.40
CA THR A 205 18.92 4.50 4.87
C THR A 205 17.88 4.45 5.97
N ILE A 206 16.81 3.68 5.80
CA ILE A 206 15.76 3.46 6.81
C ILE A 206 16.38 2.91 8.10
N ARG A 207 17.29 1.93 8.01
CA ARG A 207 17.97 1.33 9.17
C ARG A 207 18.87 2.33 9.88
N LYS A 208 19.65 3.15 9.14
CA LYS A 208 20.47 4.23 9.71
C LYS A 208 19.62 5.26 10.43
N VAL A 209 18.55 5.73 9.78
CA VAL A 209 17.64 6.73 10.36
C VAL A 209 16.92 6.16 11.58
N LYS A 210 16.46 4.90 11.53
CA LYS A 210 15.88 4.23 12.72
C LYS A 210 16.86 4.14 13.88
N MET A 211 18.12 3.79 13.64
CA MET A 211 19.13 3.75 14.71
C MET A 211 19.34 5.14 15.31
N LEU A 212 19.38 6.20 14.51
CA LEU A 212 19.48 7.57 14.99
C LEU A 212 18.24 8.04 15.77
N LEU A 213 17.08 7.39 15.56
CA LEU A 213 15.81 7.70 16.21
C LEU A 213 15.61 6.92 17.53
N LEU A 214 16.32 5.81 17.71
CA LEU A 214 16.21 4.93 18.88
C LEU A 214 17.29 5.20 19.94
N ILE A 215 18.29 6.04 19.61
CA ILE A 215 19.30 6.56 20.52
C ILE A 215 18.86 7.95 21.03
#